data_1910875fe291b326ebd277df026cbb4c
#
_entry.id   1910875fe291b326ebd277df026cbb4c
#
_cell.length_a   1.000
_cell.length_b   1.000
_cell.length_c   1.000
_cell.angle_alpha   90.00
_cell.angle_beta   90.00
_cell.angle_gamma   90.00
#
_symmetry.space_group_name_H-M   'P 1'
#
loop_
_entity.id
_entity.type
_entity.pdbx_description
1 polymer ?
#
loop_
_entity_poly.entity_id
_entity_poly.type
_entity_poly.pdbx_seq_one_letter_code
_entity_poly.pdbx_strand_id
1 'polypeptide(L)'
;VKKGTLYVSLAVIIVLGVVGGVWYHVNYGKIYYYGRVGTMARSEKQAKGYPNAYYYRITGYDKAGRMKRLEVGSFGGHRFVQGRYIKVGWSKARKVVDYRQVMWHQIPQKAREKLPKPGNL
;
A
#
# COMPACT_ATOMS: atom_id res chain seq x y z
N VAL A 1 -45.29 19.94 5.08
CA VAL A 1 -44.43 18.84 5.59
C VAL A 1 -44.33 18.99 7.11
N LYS A 2 -44.62 17.91 7.80
CA LYS A 2 -44.48 17.88 9.25
C LYS A 2 -43.03 17.96 9.67
N LYS A 3 -42.71 18.75 10.69
CA LYS A 3 -41.36 18.94 11.19
C LYS A 3 -40.66 17.62 11.54
N GLY A 4 -41.40 16.65 12.13
CA GLY A 4 -40.84 15.33 12.47
C GLY A 4 -40.35 14.55 11.26
N THR A 5 -41.07 14.61 10.14
CA THR A 5 -40.64 13.95 8.90
C THR A 5 -39.35 14.58 8.34
N LEU A 6 -39.21 15.90 8.42
CA LEU A 6 -38.02 16.59 7.99
C LEU A 6 -36.80 16.18 8.81
N TYR A 7 -36.91 16.10 10.12
CA TYR A 7 -35.83 15.67 11.00
C TYR A 7 -35.42 14.22 10.79
N VAL A 8 -36.37 13.32 10.56
CA VAL A 8 -36.11 11.91 10.27
C VAL A 8 -35.31 11.79 8.92
N SER A 9 -35.74 12.51 7.89
CA SER A 9 -35.08 12.49 6.60
C SER A 9 -33.65 13.01 6.72
N LEU A 10 -33.41 14.10 7.47
CA LEU A 10 -32.09 14.66 7.70
C LEU A 10 -31.18 13.67 8.46
N ALA A 11 -31.73 13.00 9.49
CA ALA A 11 -30.97 11.99 10.24
C ALA A 11 -30.55 10.82 9.36
N VAL A 12 -31.41 10.34 8.48
CA VAL A 12 -31.09 9.26 7.53
C VAL A 12 -29.97 9.68 6.60
N ILE A 13 -29.98 10.89 6.07
CA ILE A 13 -28.92 11.41 5.18
C ILE A 13 -27.58 11.46 5.93
N ILE A 14 -27.56 11.92 7.18
CA ILE A 14 -26.33 11.97 7.98
C ILE A 14 -25.78 10.55 8.23
N VAL A 15 -26.62 9.59 8.58
CA VAL A 15 -26.22 8.20 8.81
C VAL A 15 -25.62 7.59 7.54
N LEU A 16 -26.27 7.77 6.40
CA LEU A 16 -25.76 7.28 5.11
C LEU A 16 -24.41 7.91 4.76
N GLY A 17 -24.24 9.20 5.02
CA GLY A 17 -22.98 9.91 4.79
C GLY A 17 -21.86 9.36 5.65
N VAL A 18 -22.09 9.10 6.93
CA VAL A 18 -21.12 8.53 7.86
C VAL A 18 -20.76 7.10 7.45
N VAL A 19 -21.74 6.25 7.18
CA VAL A 19 -21.50 4.86 6.76
C VAL A 19 -20.71 4.83 5.44
N GLY A 20 -21.09 5.64 4.45
CA GLY A 20 -20.40 5.74 3.18
C GLY A 20 -18.97 6.25 3.31
N GLY A 21 -18.74 7.24 4.18
CA GLY A 21 -17.42 7.77 4.48
C GLY A 21 -16.51 6.75 5.14
N VAL A 22 -17.01 6.01 6.12
CA VAL A 22 -16.26 4.94 6.79
C VAL A 22 -15.94 3.82 5.81
N TRP A 23 -16.92 3.39 5.01
CA TRP A 23 -16.74 2.37 3.98
C TRP A 23 -15.65 2.78 2.99
N TYR A 24 -15.69 4.01 2.51
CA TYR A 24 -14.69 4.53 1.58
C TYR A 24 -13.30 4.54 2.22
N HIS A 25 -13.17 5.03 3.43
CA HIS A 25 -11.88 5.09 4.14
C HIS A 25 -11.31 3.68 4.37
N VAL A 26 -12.13 2.72 4.76
CA VAL A 26 -11.69 1.34 5.01
C VAL A 26 -11.21 0.67 3.72
N ASN A 27 -11.89 0.91 2.59
CA ASN A 27 -11.57 0.22 1.33
C ASN A 27 -10.55 0.97 0.47
N TYR A 28 -10.54 2.29 0.50
CA TYR A 28 -9.69 3.12 -0.38
C TYR A 28 -8.61 3.90 0.37
N GLY A 29 -8.69 3.96 1.69
CA GLY A 29 -7.65 4.59 2.49
C GLY A 29 -6.34 3.85 2.36
N LYS A 30 -5.25 4.59 2.09
CA LYS A 30 -3.93 3.99 1.94
C LYS A 30 -3.31 3.69 3.29
N ILE A 31 -2.73 2.51 3.40
CA ILE A 31 -1.84 2.14 4.50
C ILE A 31 -0.46 1.96 3.91
N TYR A 32 0.54 2.60 4.53
CA TYR A 32 1.91 2.51 4.05
C TYR A 32 2.66 1.41 4.77
N TYR A 33 3.32 0.57 3.98
CA TYR A 33 4.16 -0.51 4.47
C TYR A 33 5.60 -0.25 4.01
N TYR A 34 6.54 -0.56 4.86
CA TYR A 34 7.97 -0.38 4.59
C TYR A 34 8.63 -1.74 4.54
N GLY A 35 9.37 -1.99 3.48
CA GLY A 35 10.03 -3.26 3.28
C GLY A 35 11.37 -3.10 2.60
N ARG A 36 12.09 -4.21 2.47
CA ARG A 36 13.37 -4.27 1.79
C ARG A 36 13.22 -5.09 0.52
N VAL A 37 13.76 -4.58 -0.58
CA VAL A 37 13.72 -5.29 -1.85
C VAL A 37 14.66 -6.48 -1.78
N GLY A 38 14.10 -7.67 -1.98
CA GLY A 38 14.85 -8.91 -2.10
C GLY A 38 15.07 -9.31 -3.55
N THR A 39 15.12 -10.63 -3.79
CA THR A 39 15.24 -11.16 -5.15
C THR A 39 13.93 -11.02 -5.90
N MET A 40 14.03 -10.91 -7.21
CA MET A 40 12.87 -10.88 -8.11
C MET A 40 12.11 -12.20 -8.01
N ALA A 41 10.80 -12.13 -7.78
CA ALA A 41 9.96 -13.31 -7.64
C ALA A 41 9.62 -13.92 -9.02
N ARG A 42 9.28 -13.08 -9.99
CA ARG A 42 8.97 -13.53 -11.34
C ARG A 42 9.07 -12.37 -12.32
N SER A 43 9.19 -12.68 -13.60
CA SER A 43 9.04 -11.72 -14.68
C SER A 43 7.96 -12.20 -15.63
N GLU A 44 7.22 -11.26 -16.23
CA GLU A 44 6.18 -11.56 -17.19
C GLU A 44 6.41 -10.76 -18.47
N LYS A 45 6.18 -11.42 -19.61
CA LYS A 45 6.18 -10.74 -20.89
C LYS A 45 4.92 -9.90 -21.03
N GLN A 46 5.11 -8.66 -21.43
CA GLN A 46 4.02 -7.76 -21.77
C GLN A 46 3.62 -7.99 -23.25
N ALA A 47 2.62 -7.23 -23.71
CA ALA A 47 2.24 -7.20 -25.11
C ALA A 47 3.44 -6.81 -25.99
N LYS A 48 3.42 -7.25 -27.25
CA LYS A 48 4.50 -6.98 -28.21
C LYS A 48 4.83 -5.48 -28.26
N GLY A 49 6.10 -5.15 -28.12
CA GLY A 49 6.58 -3.78 -28.10
C GLY A 49 6.71 -3.16 -26.71
N TYR A 50 6.29 -3.87 -25.66
CA TYR A 50 6.44 -3.39 -24.28
C TYR A 50 7.51 -4.19 -23.54
N PRO A 51 8.28 -3.53 -22.63
CA PRO A 51 9.25 -4.21 -21.78
C PRO A 51 8.57 -5.24 -20.87
N ASN A 52 9.35 -6.22 -20.38
CA ASN A 52 8.87 -7.17 -19.40
C ASN A 52 8.48 -6.48 -18.08
N ALA A 53 7.48 -7.00 -17.41
CA ALA A 53 7.16 -6.62 -16.05
C ALA A 53 7.92 -7.49 -15.07
N TYR A 54 8.45 -6.90 -14.00
CA TYR A 54 9.19 -7.60 -12.95
C TYR A 54 8.41 -7.49 -11.63
N TYR A 55 8.20 -8.62 -10.99
CA TYR A 55 7.42 -8.69 -9.75
C TYR A 55 8.30 -9.09 -8.58
N TYR A 56 8.15 -8.39 -7.48
CA TYR A 56 8.90 -8.59 -6.25
C TYR A 56 7.93 -8.86 -5.11
N ARG A 57 8.21 -9.90 -4.34
CA ARG A 57 7.49 -10.17 -3.09
C ARG A 57 8.23 -9.48 -1.96
N ILE A 58 7.53 -8.57 -1.31
CA ILE A 58 8.10 -7.73 -0.27
C ILE A 58 7.30 -7.94 1.01
N THR A 59 7.99 -8.29 2.09
CA THR A 59 7.40 -8.30 3.42
C THR A 59 7.51 -6.90 3.98
N GLY A 60 6.37 -6.23 4.10
CA GLY A 60 6.30 -4.86 4.58
C GLY A 60 5.80 -4.78 6.01
N TYR A 61 6.14 -3.70 6.68
CA TYR A 61 5.70 -3.39 8.04
C TYR A 61 5.16 -1.97 8.09
N ASP A 62 4.00 -1.80 8.72
CA ASP A 62 3.40 -0.49 8.87
C ASP A 62 4.04 0.29 10.03
N LYS A 63 3.55 1.50 10.29
CA LYS A 63 4.06 2.35 11.37
C LYS A 63 3.89 1.74 12.77
N ALA A 64 3.01 0.78 12.92
CA ALA A 64 2.82 0.03 14.17
C ALA A 64 3.62 -1.28 14.21
N GLY A 65 4.37 -1.61 13.16
CA GLY A 65 5.17 -2.81 13.06
C GLY A 65 4.38 -4.04 12.62
N ARG A 66 3.18 -3.88 12.11
CA ARG A 66 2.35 -4.99 11.62
C ARG A 66 2.83 -5.44 10.25
N MET A 67 3.01 -6.75 10.10
CA MET A 67 3.51 -7.35 8.87
C MET A 67 2.42 -7.50 7.82
N LYS A 68 2.81 -7.29 6.55
CA LYS A 68 2.01 -7.65 5.40
C LYS A 68 2.92 -8.11 4.26
N ARG A 69 2.53 -9.19 3.61
CA ARG A 69 3.20 -9.65 2.39
C ARG A 69 2.59 -8.96 1.20
N LEU A 70 3.45 -8.34 0.38
CA LEU A 70 3.05 -7.53 -0.76
C LEU A 70 3.73 -8.03 -2.02
N GLU A 71 3.03 -7.95 -3.14
CA GLU A 71 3.61 -8.17 -4.46
C GLU A 71 3.62 -6.85 -5.20
N VAL A 72 4.82 -6.36 -5.52
CA VAL A 72 5.01 -5.07 -6.20
C VAL A 72 5.53 -5.34 -7.59
N GLY A 73 4.82 -4.82 -8.60
CA GLY A 73 5.20 -4.95 -9.99
C GLY A 73 5.92 -3.70 -10.49
N SER A 74 7.05 -3.90 -11.17
CA SER A 74 7.75 -2.85 -11.89
C SER A 74 7.50 -3.03 -13.38
N PHE A 75 6.92 -2.01 -13.98
CA PHE A 75 6.61 -1.98 -15.40
C PHE A 75 7.60 -1.05 -16.12
N GLY A 76 7.73 -1.17 -17.42
CA GLY A 76 8.62 -0.33 -18.20
C GLY A 76 10.07 -0.82 -18.26
N GLY A 77 10.33 -2.06 -17.89
CA GLY A 77 11.65 -2.68 -18.00
C GLY A 77 12.63 -2.35 -16.89
N HIS A 78 12.20 -1.65 -15.85
CA HIS A 78 13.04 -1.31 -14.71
C HIS A 78 13.00 -2.40 -13.66
N ARG A 79 14.17 -2.73 -13.11
CA ARG A 79 14.32 -3.65 -11.98
C ARG A 79 14.58 -2.85 -10.72
N PHE A 80 14.02 -3.30 -9.60
CA PHE A 80 14.35 -2.73 -8.31
C PHE A 80 15.75 -3.14 -7.89
N VAL A 81 16.45 -2.26 -7.21
CA VAL A 81 17.78 -2.55 -6.67
C VAL A 81 17.63 -3.35 -5.37
N GLN A 82 18.19 -4.55 -5.36
CA GLN A 82 18.16 -5.43 -4.18
C GLN A 82 18.83 -4.75 -2.98
N GLY A 83 18.22 -4.88 -1.82
CA GLY A 83 18.72 -4.29 -0.57
C GLY A 83 18.25 -2.87 -0.31
N ARG A 84 17.61 -2.21 -1.27
CA ARG A 84 17.01 -0.90 -1.05
C ARG A 84 15.71 -1.01 -0.27
N TYR A 85 15.38 0.02 0.49
CA TYR A 85 14.12 0.08 1.22
C TYR A 85 13.06 0.75 0.37
N ILE A 86 11.83 0.25 0.49
CA ILE A 86 10.71 0.71 -0.32
C ILE A 86 9.51 0.98 0.58
N LYS A 87 8.82 2.07 0.30
CA LYS A 87 7.55 2.42 0.93
C LYS A 87 6.44 2.11 -0.06
N VAL A 88 5.52 1.24 0.33
CA VAL A 88 4.42 0.78 -0.53
C VAL A 88 3.11 1.28 0.03
N GLY A 89 2.35 1.99 -0.79
CA GLY A 89 0.98 2.37 -0.48
C GLY A 89 0.02 1.26 -0.88
N TRP A 90 -0.77 0.79 0.07
CA TRP A 90 -1.70 -0.31 -0.13
C TRP A 90 -3.10 0.08 0.32
N SER A 91 -4.10 -0.32 -0.44
CA SER A 91 -5.50 -0.21 -0.05
C SER A 91 -6.22 -1.54 -0.23
N LYS A 92 -7.28 -1.74 0.55
CA LYS A 92 -8.06 -2.97 0.49
C LYS A 92 -8.69 -3.17 -0.89
N ALA A 93 -9.18 -2.10 -1.51
CA ALA A 93 -9.83 -2.17 -2.81
C ALA A 93 -8.86 -2.24 -3.98
N ARG A 94 -7.73 -1.51 -3.91
CA ARG A 94 -6.80 -1.36 -5.03
C ARG A 94 -5.50 -2.14 -4.87
N LYS A 95 -5.27 -2.73 -3.71
CA LYS A 95 -4.01 -3.43 -3.38
C LYS A 95 -2.83 -2.46 -3.44
N VAL A 96 -1.76 -2.79 -4.12
CA VAL A 96 -0.62 -1.88 -4.25
C VAL A 96 -1.02 -0.71 -5.17
N VAL A 97 -1.05 0.49 -4.60
CA VAL A 97 -1.44 1.71 -5.31
C VAL A 97 -0.22 2.46 -5.83
N ASP A 98 0.79 2.59 -4.98
CA ASP A 98 2.03 3.28 -5.31
C ASP A 98 3.20 2.68 -4.53
N TYR A 99 4.41 3.03 -4.93
CA TYR A 99 5.62 2.63 -4.22
C TYR A 99 6.72 3.64 -4.54
N ARG A 100 7.66 3.80 -3.61
CA ARG A 100 8.85 4.61 -3.82
C ARG A 100 9.99 4.13 -2.93
N GLN A 101 11.22 4.37 -3.37
CA GLN A 101 12.40 4.13 -2.55
C GLN A 101 12.45 5.11 -1.39
N VAL A 102 12.82 4.62 -0.21
CA VAL A 102 13.03 5.44 0.98
C VAL A 102 14.37 5.11 1.61
N MET A 103 14.89 6.06 2.38
CA MET A 103 16.11 5.88 3.16
C MET A 103 15.77 5.22 4.51
N TRP A 104 16.76 4.55 5.11
CA TRP A 104 16.57 3.89 6.40
C TRP A 104 15.99 4.79 7.48
N HIS A 105 16.48 6.03 7.56
CA HIS A 105 16.01 6.98 8.58
C HIS A 105 14.57 7.48 8.37
N GLN A 106 14.04 7.29 7.16
CA GLN A 106 12.65 7.67 6.85
C GLN A 106 11.63 6.61 7.25
N ILE A 107 12.10 5.44 7.66
CA ILE A 107 11.23 4.33 8.06
C ILE A 107 10.82 4.52 9.53
N PRO A 108 9.52 4.39 9.88
CA PRO A 108 9.08 4.46 11.27
C PRO A 108 9.81 3.45 12.16
N GLN A 109 10.07 3.82 13.40
CA GLN A 109 10.87 3.01 14.32
C GLN A 109 10.37 1.58 14.47
N LYS A 110 9.09 1.37 14.64
CA LYS A 110 8.52 0.02 14.81
C LYS A 110 8.70 -0.86 13.57
N ALA A 111 8.63 -0.27 12.38
CA ALA A 111 8.93 -0.98 11.15
C ALA A 111 10.43 -1.26 11.02
N ARG A 112 11.30 -0.32 11.37
CA ARG A 112 12.76 -0.52 11.37
C ARG A 112 13.21 -1.67 12.25
N GLU A 113 12.58 -1.83 13.40
CA GLU A 113 12.90 -2.94 14.33
C GLU A 113 12.68 -4.31 13.71
N LYS A 114 11.79 -4.40 12.73
CA LYS A 114 11.45 -5.65 12.02
C LYS A 114 12.26 -5.86 10.75
N LEU A 115 12.93 -4.83 10.25
CA LEU A 115 13.66 -4.89 8.99
C LEU A 115 15.17 -5.09 9.22
N PRO A 116 15.87 -5.74 8.27
CA PRO A 116 17.33 -5.82 8.32
C PRO A 116 17.95 -4.44 8.26
N LYS A 117 19.01 -4.22 9.03
CA LYS A 117 19.76 -2.96 9.01
C LYS A 117 20.49 -2.78 7.68
N PRO A 118 20.79 -1.51 7.26
CA PRO A 118 21.60 -1.27 6.08
C PRO A 118 22.94 -1.99 6.16
N GLY A 119 23.39 -2.57 5.03
CA GLY A 119 24.65 -3.28 4.96
C GLY A 119 24.61 -4.75 5.35
N ASN A 120 23.49 -5.24 5.87
CA ASN A 120 23.30 -6.67 6.23
C ASN A 120 22.69 -7.46 5.05
N LEU A 121 23.35 -7.41 3.95
CA LEU A 121 22.95 -8.17 2.76
C LEU A 121 23.69 -9.47 2.63
#